data_93b4cb24c1c7faa34f6426d3afdb97a7
#
_entry.id   93b4cb24c1c7faa34f6426d3afdb97a7
#
_cell.length_a   1.000
_cell.length_b   1.000
_cell.length_c   1.000
_cell.angle_alpha   90.00
_cell.angle_beta   90.00
_cell.angle_gamma   90.00
#
_symmetry.space_group_name_H-M   'P 1'
#
loop_
_entity.id
_entity.type
_entity.pdbx_description
1 polymer ?
#
loop_
_entity_poly.entity_id
_entity_poly.type
_entity_poly.pdbx_seq_one_letter_code
_entity_poly.pdbx_strand_id
1 'polypeptide(L)'
;MRPVTALLAALAVTLPLGAAASPVVSVAKTPSCGCCAAWVDHMRAAGFTVEARDMTQGALTRLKADLGLTPALSSCHTAQVEGYVIEGHVPAEDVRRLLAERPDAAGLTVPGMPIGSPGMEMGDQRDAYDVLLVGRDGETTTFSSHK
;
A
#
# COMPACT_ATOMS: atom_id res chain seq x y z
N MET A 1 10.27 -3.72 -71.65
CA MET A 1 10.90 -3.79 -70.38
C MET A 1 9.91 -3.22 -69.35
N ARG A 2 9.30 -4.05 -68.47
CA ARG A 2 8.31 -3.63 -67.46
C ARG A 2 9.03 -3.65 -66.09
N PRO A 3 8.94 -2.61 -65.27
CA PRO A 3 9.52 -2.65 -63.93
C PRO A 3 8.66 -3.48 -63.00
N VAL A 4 9.27 -4.42 -62.29
CA VAL A 4 8.66 -5.23 -61.20
C VAL A 4 8.79 -4.42 -59.92
N THR A 5 7.66 -3.87 -59.45
CA THR A 5 7.61 -3.17 -58.17
C THR A 5 7.49 -4.22 -57.04
N ALA A 6 8.55 -4.43 -56.30
CA ALA A 6 8.52 -5.29 -55.12
C ALA A 6 7.84 -4.58 -53.94
N LEU A 7 6.69 -5.09 -53.53
CA LEU A 7 6.00 -4.66 -52.30
C LEU A 7 6.67 -5.31 -51.09
N LEU A 8 7.39 -4.52 -50.29
CA LEU A 8 7.90 -4.95 -48.98
C LEU A 8 6.76 -4.87 -47.95
N ALA A 9 6.21 -6.00 -47.59
CA ALA A 9 5.26 -6.11 -46.47
C ALA A 9 6.01 -6.02 -45.14
N ALA A 10 5.87 -4.91 -44.42
CA ALA A 10 6.39 -4.77 -43.05
C ALA A 10 5.53 -5.59 -42.08
N LEU A 11 6.06 -6.65 -41.51
CA LEU A 11 5.43 -7.48 -40.49
C LEU A 11 5.55 -6.74 -39.15
N ALA A 12 4.47 -6.13 -38.67
CA ALA A 12 4.42 -5.51 -37.35
C ALA A 12 4.37 -6.62 -36.28
N VAL A 13 5.47 -6.83 -35.57
CA VAL A 13 5.53 -7.72 -34.41
C VAL A 13 4.92 -7.01 -33.20
N THR A 14 3.68 -7.36 -32.86
CA THR A 14 3.05 -6.91 -31.60
C THR A 14 3.57 -7.78 -30.46
N LEU A 15 4.47 -7.22 -29.64
CA LEU A 15 4.90 -7.84 -28.40
C LEU A 15 3.72 -7.81 -27.39
N PRO A 16 3.36 -8.94 -26.77
CA PRO A 16 2.36 -8.93 -25.72
C PRO A 16 2.89 -8.11 -24.53
N LEU A 17 2.15 -7.08 -24.11
CA LEU A 17 2.38 -6.42 -22.81
C LEU A 17 2.15 -7.47 -21.73
N GLY A 18 3.23 -8.01 -21.17
CA GLY A 18 3.14 -8.92 -20.03
C GLY A 18 2.39 -8.21 -18.90
N ALA A 19 1.28 -8.79 -18.44
CA ALA A 19 0.59 -8.33 -17.23
C ALA A 19 1.59 -8.46 -16.07
N ALA A 20 2.08 -7.32 -15.56
CA ALA A 20 2.90 -7.32 -14.35
C ALA A 20 2.05 -7.92 -13.22
N ALA A 21 2.59 -8.92 -12.52
CA ALA A 21 1.93 -9.49 -11.36
C ALA A 21 1.67 -8.37 -10.34
N SER A 22 0.45 -8.33 -9.77
CA SER A 22 0.13 -7.36 -8.72
C SER A 22 1.09 -7.54 -7.55
N PRO A 23 1.67 -6.46 -6.99
CA PRO A 23 2.58 -6.57 -5.87
C PRO A 23 1.89 -7.22 -4.67
N VAL A 24 2.63 -8.09 -3.96
CA VAL A 24 2.12 -8.75 -2.76
C VAL A 24 2.28 -7.81 -1.56
N VAL A 25 1.18 -7.56 -0.87
CA VAL A 25 1.13 -6.80 0.39
C VAL A 25 1.17 -7.80 1.55
N SER A 26 2.29 -7.86 2.27
CA SER A 26 2.46 -8.73 3.44
C SER A 26 2.03 -8.00 4.69
N VAL A 27 0.98 -8.46 5.37
CA VAL A 27 0.37 -7.80 6.54
C VAL A 27 0.64 -8.58 7.81
N ALA A 28 1.14 -7.89 8.83
CA ALA A 28 1.29 -8.38 10.19
C ALA A 28 0.23 -7.73 11.09
N LYS A 29 -0.59 -8.55 11.76
CA LYS A 29 -1.67 -8.10 12.65
C LYS A 29 -1.86 -9.06 13.82
N THR A 30 -2.63 -8.66 14.83
CA THR A 30 -3.09 -9.61 15.85
C THR A 30 -4.35 -10.35 15.40
N PRO A 31 -4.59 -11.60 15.86
CA PRO A 31 -5.72 -12.40 15.40
C PRO A 31 -7.08 -11.79 15.74
N SER A 32 -7.18 -11.03 16.83
CA SER A 32 -8.42 -10.40 17.30
C SER A 32 -8.69 -9.01 16.71
N CYS A 33 -7.83 -8.49 15.84
CA CYS A 33 -7.98 -7.16 15.26
C CYS A 33 -8.99 -7.17 14.10
N GLY A 34 -10.25 -6.84 14.38
CA GLY A 34 -11.33 -6.80 13.38
C GLY A 34 -11.11 -5.71 12.30
N CYS A 35 -10.72 -4.51 12.72
CA CYS A 35 -10.44 -3.41 11.78
C CYS A 35 -9.24 -3.72 10.86
N CYS A 36 -8.24 -4.46 11.37
CA CYS A 36 -7.12 -4.92 10.54
C CYS A 36 -7.60 -5.91 9.46
N ALA A 37 -8.51 -6.82 9.81
CA ALA A 37 -9.09 -7.74 8.84
C ALA A 37 -9.91 -6.98 7.77
N ALA A 38 -10.70 -5.99 8.18
CA ALA A 38 -11.45 -5.14 7.26
C ALA A 38 -10.52 -4.33 6.32
N TRP A 39 -9.38 -3.83 6.81
CA TRP A 39 -8.38 -3.20 5.96
C TRP A 39 -7.76 -4.18 4.94
N VAL A 40 -7.49 -5.41 5.34
CA VAL A 40 -7.02 -6.47 4.41
C VAL A 40 -8.04 -6.68 3.29
N ASP A 41 -9.34 -6.73 3.62
CA ASP A 41 -10.40 -6.90 2.63
C ASP A 41 -10.53 -5.67 1.72
N HIS A 42 -10.37 -4.45 2.24
CA HIS A 42 -10.28 -3.22 1.45
C HIS A 42 -9.15 -3.29 0.41
N MET A 43 -7.95 -3.73 0.81
CA MET A 43 -6.82 -3.87 -0.10
C MET A 43 -7.06 -4.93 -1.17
N ARG A 44 -7.67 -6.07 -0.81
CA ARG A 44 -8.06 -7.12 -1.76
C ARG A 44 -9.10 -6.65 -2.75
N ALA A 45 -10.14 -5.95 -2.28
CA ALA A 45 -11.18 -5.36 -3.12
C ALA A 45 -10.60 -4.32 -4.10
N ALA A 46 -9.53 -3.65 -3.70
CA ALA A 46 -8.77 -2.76 -4.56
C ALA A 46 -7.82 -3.47 -5.55
N GLY A 47 -7.76 -4.81 -5.56
CA GLY A 47 -6.99 -5.60 -6.53
C GLY A 47 -5.55 -5.92 -6.10
N PHE A 48 -5.17 -5.66 -4.85
CA PHE A 48 -3.89 -6.12 -4.31
C PHE A 48 -3.94 -7.61 -3.95
N THR A 49 -2.83 -8.31 -4.17
CA THR A 49 -2.60 -9.62 -3.56
C THR A 49 -2.16 -9.39 -2.11
N VAL A 50 -2.92 -9.92 -1.13
CA VAL A 50 -2.65 -9.67 0.29
C VAL A 50 -2.42 -10.97 1.03
N GLU A 51 -1.26 -11.09 1.65
CA GLU A 51 -0.87 -12.16 2.57
C GLU A 51 -0.89 -11.62 4.00
N ALA A 52 -1.89 -12.04 4.79
CA ALA A 52 -2.03 -11.62 6.18
C ALA A 52 -1.50 -12.72 7.12
N ARG A 53 -0.69 -12.32 8.09
CA ARG A 53 -0.13 -13.18 9.12
C ARG A 53 -0.49 -12.66 10.51
N ASP A 54 -1.07 -13.54 11.31
CA ASP A 54 -1.32 -13.24 12.72
C ASP A 54 -0.06 -13.43 13.56
N MET A 55 0.13 -12.52 14.51
CA MET A 55 1.21 -12.59 15.49
C MET A 55 0.77 -12.05 16.85
N THR A 56 1.54 -12.33 17.89
CA THR A 56 1.26 -11.76 19.21
C THR A 56 1.52 -10.26 19.21
N GLN A 57 0.85 -9.53 20.11
CA GLN A 57 1.05 -8.09 20.27
C GLN A 57 2.53 -7.74 20.50
N GLY A 58 3.24 -8.51 21.33
CA GLY A 58 4.66 -8.28 21.59
C GLY A 58 5.54 -8.49 20.35
N ALA A 59 5.21 -9.46 19.49
CA ALA A 59 5.93 -9.66 18.23
C ALA A 59 5.66 -8.53 17.25
N LEU A 60 4.40 -8.06 17.15
CA LEU A 60 4.03 -6.93 16.31
C LEU A 60 4.73 -5.63 16.75
N THR A 61 4.79 -5.38 18.07
CA THR A 61 5.50 -4.22 18.63
C THR A 61 6.99 -4.24 18.27
N ARG A 62 7.64 -5.42 18.37
CA ARG A 62 9.05 -5.56 17.95
C ARG A 62 9.22 -5.32 16.46
N LEU A 63 8.36 -5.91 15.61
CA LEU A 63 8.39 -5.69 14.17
C LEU A 63 8.30 -4.20 13.81
N LYS A 64 7.39 -3.45 14.45
CA LYS A 64 7.27 -2.00 14.26
C LYS A 64 8.57 -1.27 14.60
N ALA A 65 9.18 -1.59 15.74
CA ALA A 65 10.45 -1.00 16.16
C ALA A 65 11.60 -1.32 15.19
N ASP A 66 11.68 -2.58 14.71
CA ASP A 66 12.67 -3.03 13.73
C ASP A 66 12.52 -2.32 12.37
N LEU A 67 11.29 -1.92 12.04
CA LEU A 67 10.97 -1.13 10.84
C LEU A 67 11.09 0.39 11.04
N GLY A 68 11.55 0.84 12.21
CA GLY A 68 11.76 2.25 12.52
C GLY A 68 10.48 3.03 12.86
N LEU A 69 9.37 2.34 13.10
CA LEU A 69 8.11 2.98 13.49
C LEU A 69 8.13 3.34 14.98
N THR A 70 8.04 4.64 15.26
CA THR A 70 7.87 5.14 16.63
C THR A 70 6.43 4.95 17.12
N PRO A 71 6.15 4.99 18.41
CA PRO A 71 4.77 4.95 18.92
C PRO A 71 3.86 6.05 18.33
N ALA A 72 4.42 7.23 18.03
CA ALA A 72 3.68 8.34 17.43
C ALA A 72 3.25 8.08 15.97
N LEU A 73 3.97 7.20 15.25
CA LEU A 73 3.68 6.80 13.87
C LEU A 73 2.90 5.49 13.78
N SER A 74 2.68 4.82 14.92
CA SER A 74 2.12 3.47 14.95
C SER A 74 0.59 3.45 14.93
N SER A 75 0.06 2.37 14.39
CA SER A 75 -1.36 2.01 14.36
C SER A 75 -1.54 0.53 14.76
N CYS A 76 -2.64 -0.10 14.39
CA CYS A 76 -2.97 -1.46 14.84
C CYS A 76 -2.30 -2.59 14.04
N HIS A 77 -1.94 -2.37 12.78
CA HIS A 77 -1.26 -3.35 11.92
C HIS A 77 -0.14 -2.71 11.11
N THR A 78 0.75 -3.54 10.60
CA THR A 78 1.86 -3.12 9.75
C THR A 78 1.89 -3.98 8.50
N ALA A 79 2.02 -3.37 7.35
CA ALA A 79 2.21 -4.07 6.10
C ALA A 79 3.52 -3.68 5.42
N GLN A 80 3.99 -4.53 4.51
CA GLN A 80 5.14 -4.27 3.66
C GLN A 80 4.78 -4.58 2.22
N VAL A 81 5.20 -3.74 1.30
CA VAL A 81 4.99 -3.91 -0.13
C VAL A 81 6.15 -3.28 -0.91
N GLU A 82 6.80 -4.04 -1.76
CA GLU A 82 7.93 -3.59 -2.60
C GLU A 82 9.00 -2.75 -1.86
N GLY A 83 9.29 -3.11 -0.61
CA GLY A 83 10.29 -2.43 0.22
C GLY A 83 9.77 -1.23 1.02
N TYR A 84 8.51 -0.83 0.83
CA TYR A 84 7.85 0.19 1.65
C TYR A 84 7.12 -0.42 2.83
N VAL A 85 7.10 0.32 3.94
CA VAL A 85 6.26 0.04 5.11
C VAL A 85 4.94 0.80 4.96
N ILE A 86 3.82 0.11 5.19
CA ILE A 86 2.48 0.70 5.24
C ILE A 86 1.94 0.45 6.64
N GLU A 87 1.77 1.52 7.39
CA GLU A 87 1.35 1.43 8.79
C GLU A 87 -0.07 1.93 8.97
N GLY A 88 -0.93 1.07 9.50
CA GLY A 88 -2.33 1.41 9.79
C GLY A 88 -3.22 1.51 8.57
N HIS A 89 -4.26 2.32 8.69
CA HIS A 89 -5.42 2.34 7.79
C HIS A 89 -5.22 3.21 6.54
N VAL A 90 -4.06 3.06 5.87
CA VAL A 90 -3.72 3.78 4.63
C VAL A 90 -4.66 3.34 3.50
N PRO A 91 -5.31 4.27 2.78
CA PRO A 91 -6.14 3.94 1.63
C PRO A 91 -5.36 3.24 0.50
N ALA A 92 -6.01 2.29 -0.16
CA ALA A 92 -5.40 1.53 -1.26
C ALA A 92 -4.94 2.43 -2.43
N GLU A 93 -5.63 3.55 -2.65
CA GLU A 93 -5.25 4.54 -3.65
C GLU A 93 -3.93 5.23 -3.33
N ASP A 94 -3.68 5.54 -2.05
CA ASP A 94 -2.41 6.12 -1.60
C ASP A 94 -1.28 5.10 -1.71
N VAL A 95 -1.54 3.82 -1.41
CA VAL A 95 -0.56 2.75 -1.63
C VAL A 95 -0.23 2.63 -3.12
N ARG A 96 -1.22 2.67 -4.03
CA ARG A 96 -0.96 2.66 -5.48
C ARG A 96 -0.12 3.85 -5.92
N ARG A 97 -0.44 5.04 -5.41
CA ARG A 97 0.30 6.26 -5.73
C ARG A 97 1.75 6.16 -5.26
N LEU A 98 1.98 5.69 -4.03
CA LEU A 98 3.32 5.42 -3.51
C LEU A 98 4.13 4.50 -4.44
N LEU A 99 3.52 3.38 -4.86
CA LEU A 99 4.18 2.41 -5.74
C LEU A 99 4.43 2.94 -7.15
N ALA A 100 3.61 3.87 -7.63
CA ALA A 100 3.79 4.53 -8.93
C ALA A 100 4.86 5.63 -8.88
N GLU A 101 4.84 6.48 -7.85
CA GLU A 101 5.77 7.60 -7.67
C GLU A 101 7.16 7.15 -7.19
N ARG A 102 7.23 6.06 -6.41
CA ARG A 102 8.46 5.45 -5.87
C ARG A 102 9.40 6.46 -5.19
N PRO A 103 8.91 7.30 -4.26
CA PRO A 103 9.76 8.26 -3.57
C PRO A 103 10.84 7.54 -2.74
N ASP A 104 11.97 8.21 -2.52
CA ASP A 104 12.98 7.70 -1.58
C ASP A 104 12.53 7.94 -0.13
N ALA A 105 11.74 6.99 0.38
CA ALA A 105 11.10 7.04 1.68
C ALA A 105 11.05 5.65 2.33
N ALA A 106 10.76 5.59 3.61
CA ALA A 106 10.51 4.35 4.33
C ALA A 106 9.10 3.79 4.04
N GLY A 107 8.10 4.66 3.86
CA GLY A 107 6.74 4.23 3.58
C GLY A 107 5.67 5.26 3.93
N LEU A 108 4.45 4.78 4.17
CA LEU A 108 3.29 5.59 4.56
C LEU A 108 2.77 5.17 5.93
N THR A 109 2.21 6.13 6.66
CA THR A 109 1.48 5.84 7.89
C THR A 109 0.19 6.67 8.01
N VAL A 110 -0.84 6.05 8.58
CA VAL A 110 -1.99 6.71 9.20
C VAL A 110 -1.89 6.42 10.70
N PRO A 111 -1.33 7.33 11.49
CA PRO A 111 -1.18 7.13 12.93
C PRO A 111 -2.53 6.98 13.63
N GLY A 112 -2.60 6.11 14.61
CA GLY A 112 -3.85 5.84 15.32
C GLY A 112 -4.86 5.06 14.47
N MET A 113 -6.14 5.34 14.67
CA MET A 113 -7.27 4.65 14.02
C MET A 113 -8.40 5.65 13.75
N PRO A 114 -8.23 6.60 12.82
CA PRO A 114 -9.26 7.61 12.56
C PRO A 114 -10.54 6.96 12.02
N ILE A 115 -11.69 7.40 12.55
CA ILE A 115 -12.99 6.91 12.11
C ILE A 115 -13.21 7.29 10.65
N GLY A 116 -13.68 6.32 9.85
CA GLY A 116 -13.91 6.50 8.42
C GLY A 116 -12.71 6.22 7.53
N SER A 117 -11.51 5.99 8.11
CA SER A 117 -10.41 5.40 7.33
C SER A 117 -10.73 3.94 6.94
N PRO A 118 -10.13 3.38 5.89
CA PRO A 118 -10.44 2.03 5.42
C PRO A 118 -10.35 0.96 6.52
N GLY A 119 -11.44 0.24 6.78
CA GLY A 119 -11.56 -0.73 7.87
C GLY A 119 -11.96 -0.14 9.22
N MET A 120 -12.12 1.19 9.30
CA MET A 120 -12.57 1.93 10.49
C MET A 120 -13.89 2.68 10.24
N GLU A 121 -14.69 2.22 9.28
CA GLU A 121 -15.97 2.81 8.96
C GLU A 121 -16.98 2.58 10.09
N MET A 122 -17.58 3.66 10.58
CA MET A 122 -18.61 3.67 11.63
C MET A 122 -19.82 4.51 11.19
N GLY A 123 -20.66 3.93 10.33
CA GLY A 123 -21.80 4.63 9.75
C GLY A 123 -21.36 5.87 8.98
N ASP A 124 -21.99 7.04 9.26
CA ASP A 124 -21.69 8.30 8.57
C ASP A 124 -20.59 9.12 9.26
N GLN A 125 -20.04 8.61 10.37
CA GLN A 125 -18.99 9.34 11.09
C GLN A 125 -17.67 9.31 10.31
N ARG A 126 -17.01 10.47 10.25
CA ARG A 126 -15.69 10.63 9.59
C ARG A 126 -14.82 11.57 10.42
N ASP A 127 -13.60 11.17 10.66
CA ASP A 127 -12.54 12.04 11.15
C ASP A 127 -11.72 12.53 9.95
N ALA A 128 -11.28 13.78 9.99
CA ALA A 128 -10.26 14.22 9.06
C ALA A 128 -8.91 13.60 9.48
N TYR A 129 -8.16 13.05 8.53
CA TYR A 129 -6.84 12.49 8.80
C TYR A 129 -5.89 12.69 7.63
N ASP A 130 -4.61 12.69 7.93
CA ASP A 130 -3.54 12.72 6.94
C ASP A 130 -2.89 11.35 6.80
N VAL A 131 -2.55 11.00 5.57
CA VAL A 131 -1.57 9.97 5.27
C VAL A 131 -0.21 10.64 5.24
N LEU A 132 0.71 10.17 6.06
CA LEU A 132 2.05 10.73 6.16
C LEU A 132 3.05 9.88 5.39
N LEU A 133 3.89 10.52 4.58
CA LEU A 133 5.09 9.94 4.01
C LEU A 133 6.18 9.97 5.07
N VAL A 134 6.76 8.83 5.38
CA VAL A 134 7.85 8.69 6.35
C VAL A 134 9.17 8.60 5.59
N GLY A 135 10.03 9.56 5.77
CA GLY A 135 11.38 9.56 5.21
C GLY A 135 12.26 8.48 5.86
N ARG A 136 13.38 8.15 5.22
CA ARG A 136 14.35 7.20 5.79
C ARG A 136 15.06 7.72 7.03
N ASP A 137 15.01 9.03 7.23
CA ASP A 137 15.48 9.74 8.44
C ASP A 137 14.46 9.79 9.57
N GLY A 138 13.22 9.29 9.31
CA GLY A 138 12.11 9.31 10.26
C GLY A 138 11.30 10.60 10.25
N GLU A 139 11.69 11.60 9.47
CA GLU A 139 10.89 12.81 9.28
C GLU A 139 9.62 12.51 8.49
N THR A 140 8.57 13.28 8.72
CA THR A 140 7.28 13.07 8.06
C THR A 140 6.81 14.28 7.29
N THR A 141 6.17 14.01 6.15
CA THR A 141 5.45 15.03 5.37
C THR A 141 4.07 14.52 5.01
N THR A 142 3.10 15.41 4.84
CA THR A 142 1.75 15.00 4.39
C THR A 142 1.82 14.48 2.96
N PHE A 143 1.41 13.23 2.79
CA PHE A 143 1.28 12.59 1.47
C PHE A 143 -0.10 12.86 0.88
N SER A 144 -1.17 12.66 1.64
CA SER A 144 -2.54 13.00 1.27
C SER A 144 -3.36 13.38 2.50
N SER A 145 -4.48 14.09 2.29
CA SER A 145 -5.44 14.47 3.34
C SER A 145 -6.83 13.98 2.98
N HIS A 146 -7.49 13.34 3.93
CA HIS A 146 -8.84 12.80 3.81
C HIS A 146 -9.77 13.53 4.78
N LYS A 147 -11.00 13.88 4.30
CA LYS A 147 -12.01 14.64 5.05
C LYS A 147 -13.33 13.90 5.13
#